data_7f1301345044a60202ca049ad4b11ef8
#
_entry.id   7f1301345044a60202ca049ad4b11ef8
#
_cell.length_a   1.000
_cell.length_b   1.000
_cell.length_c   1.000
_cell.angle_alpha   90.00
_cell.angle_beta   90.00
_cell.angle_gamma   90.00
#
_symmetry.space_group_name_H-M   'P 1'
#
loop_
_entity.id
_entity.type
_entity.pdbx_description
1 polymer ?
#
loop_
_entity_poly.entity_id
_entity_poly.type
_entity_poly.pdbx_seq_one_letter_code
_entity_poly.pdbx_strand_id
1 'polypeptide(L)'
;MKIQDKTTFDAQNVFGLGNENSAFAQYFIGTSYLNPLTAPNESSVFLANVTFEPGCRNNWHIHHAAEGGGQILICTAGEGWYQEAGKGPVSLTPGSVIVIPPEVKHWHGAKADSWFSHIALEVPGKDTSNEWCEPVDDAAYAALD
;
A
#
# COMPACT_ATOMS: atom_id res chain seq x y z
N MET A 1 -5.72 10.07 12.37
CA MET A 1 -4.74 10.90 13.11
C MET A 1 -3.36 10.59 12.61
N LYS A 2 -2.60 11.60 12.23
CA LYS A 2 -1.21 11.46 11.80
C LYS A 2 -0.33 10.97 12.96
N ILE A 3 0.55 10.03 12.69
CA ILE A 3 1.45 9.44 13.69
C ILE A 3 2.89 9.53 13.17
N GLN A 4 3.68 10.42 13.77
CA GLN A 4 5.08 10.61 13.40
C GLN A 4 6.02 9.72 14.21
N ASP A 5 5.67 9.46 15.46
CA ASP A 5 6.49 8.68 16.38
C ASP A 5 6.26 7.19 16.19
N LYS A 6 7.37 6.45 15.96
CA LYS A 6 7.33 5.01 15.74
C LYS A 6 6.73 4.23 16.92
N THR A 7 7.05 4.62 18.15
CA THR A 7 6.55 3.91 19.34
C THR A 7 5.03 4.01 19.43
N THR A 8 4.48 5.21 19.18
CA THR A 8 3.04 5.43 19.13
C THR A 8 2.41 4.63 17.99
N PHE A 9 3.06 4.60 16.83
CA PHE A 9 2.58 3.83 15.69
C PHE A 9 2.57 2.32 15.97
N ASP A 10 3.65 1.78 16.51
CA ASP A 10 3.76 0.35 16.84
C ASP A 10 2.65 -0.10 17.82
N ALA A 11 2.27 0.76 18.75
CA ALA A 11 1.17 0.49 19.68
C ALA A 11 -0.21 0.40 18.99
N GLN A 12 -0.38 1.02 17.84
CA GLN A 12 -1.62 1.03 17.05
C GLN A 12 -1.59 0.07 15.87
N ASN A 13 -0.42 -0.37 15.44
CA ASN A 13 -0.24 -1.32 14.33
C ASN A 13 -0.49 -2.75 14.80
N VAL A 14 -1.75 -3.13 14.93
CA VAL A 14 -2.18 -4.40 15.56
C VAL A 14 -1.62 -5.65 14.89
N PHE A 15 -1.24 -5.58 13.62
CA PHE A 15 -0.67 -6.72 12.89
C PHE A 15 0.86 -6.74 12.91
N GLY A 16 1.49 -5.66 13.37
CA GLY A 16 2.94 -5.54 13.44
C GLY A 16 3.61 -5.24 12.10
N LEU A 17 4.88 -4.80 12.16
CA LEU A 17 5.66 -4.40 10.98
C LEU A 17 6.04 -5.58 10.09
N GLY A 18 6.38 -6.72 10.68
CA GLY A 18 7.06 -7.78 9.94
C GLY A 18 8.50 -7.41 9.62
N ASN A 19 8.99 -7.83 8.46
CA ASN A 19 10.35 -7.56 8.00
C ASN A 19 10.38 -6.39 7.03
N GLU A 20 11.54 -5.72 6.96
CA GLU A 20 11.78 -4.73 5.92
C GLU A 20 11.53 -5.34 4.53
N ASN A 21 10.80 -4.61 3.70
CA ASN A 21 10.38 -5.05 2.37
C ASN A 21 11.51 -4.91 1.35
N SER A 22 12.61 -5.64 1.55
CA SER A 22 13.80 -5.56 0.72
C SER A 22 13.59 -6.15 -0.68
N ALA A 23 12.75 -7.16 -0.83
CA ALA A 23 12.48 -7.82 -2.10
C ALA A 23 11.86 -6.86 -3.15
N PHE A 24 11.07 -5.88 -2.71
CA PHE A 24 10.40 -4.90 -3.57
C PHE A 24 10.96 -3.48 -3.41
N ALA A 25 12.06 -3.31 -2.68
CA ALA A 25 12.61 -1.99 -2.33
C ALA A 25 12.88 -1.11 -3.56
N GLN A 26 13.25 -1.68 -4.69
CA GLN A 26 13.46 -0.95 -5.96
C GLN A 26 12.19 -0.25 -6.49
N TYR A 27 11.02 -0.66 -6.04
CA TYR A 27 9.73 -0.09 -6.47
C TYR A 27 9.11 0.86 -5.44
N PHE A 28 9.89 1.25 -4.43
CA PHE A 28 9.46 2.17 -3.38
C PHE A 28 10.45 3.32 -3.24
N ILE A 29 9.93 4.49 -2.92
CA ILE A 29 10.72 5.61 -2.37
C ILE A 29 10.53 5.57 -0.86
N GLY A 30 11.63 5.53 -0.11
CA GLY A 30 11.60 5.38 1.34
C GLY A 30 11.55 3.92 1.79
N THR A 31 11.35 3.70 3.08
CA THR A 31 11.37 2.37 3.71
C THR A 31 9.96 1.87 3.97
N SER A 32 9.71 0.63 3.57
CA SER A 32 8.47 -0.09 3.86
C SER A 32 8.73 -1.44 4.50
N TYR A 33 7.70 -2.00 5.10
CA TYR A 33 7.74 -3.29 5.80
C TYR A 33 6.60 -4.17 5.30
N LEU A 34 6.84 -5.47 5.24
CA LEU A 34 5.87 -6.45 4.78
C LEU A 34 5.71 -7.55 5.84
N ASN A 35 4.49 -7.76 6.26
CA ASN A 35 4.13 -8.82 7.19
C ASN A 35 3.01 -9.69 6.60
N PRO A 36 3.34 -10.82 5.95
CA PRO A 36 2.34 -11.75 5.47
C PRO A 36 1.47 -12.27 6.63
N LEU A 37 0.16 -12.19 6.46
CA LEU A 37 -0.82 -12.65 7.46
C LEU A 37 -1.35 -14.04 7.14
N THR A 38 -1.22 -14.49 5.89
CA THR A 38 -1.56 -15.84 5.44
C THR A 38 -0.34 -16.50 4.83
N ALA A 39 -0.19 -17.82 5.05
CA ALA A 39 0.87 -18.58 4.41
C ALA A 39 0.57 -18.84 2.93
N PRO A 40 1.61 -19.02 2.07
CA PRO A 40 1.40 -19.43 0.70
C PRO A 40 0.58 -20.73 0.63
N ASN A 41 -0.41 -20.76 -0.25
CA ASN A 41 -1.30 -21.91 -0.47
C ASN A 41 -2.19 -22.32 0.73
N GLU A 42 -2.22 -21.53 1.79
CA GLU A 42 -3.15 -21.74 2.91
C GLU A 42 -4.59 -21.40 2.51
N SER A 43 -4.73 -20.44 1.60
CA SER A 43 -6.02 -19.98 1.07
C SER A 43 -5.83 -19.50 -0.36
N SER A 44 -6.94 -19.36 -1.09
CA SER A 44 -6.93 -18.68 -2.40
C SER A 44 -6.71 -17.15 -2.28
N VAL A 45 -6.80 -16.60 -1.09
CA VAL A 45 -6.61 -15.18 -0.79
C VAL A 45 -5.30 -14.99 -0.04
N PHE A 46 -4.46 -14.08 -0.55
CA PHE A 46 -3.25 -13.66 0.13
C PHE A 46 -3.49 -12.32 0.83
N LEU A 47 -3.13 -12.26 2.11
CA LEU A 47 -3.20 -11.06 2.94
C LEU A 47 -1.81 -10.73 3.48
N ALA A 48 -1.44 -9.47 3.40
CA ALA A 48 -0.25 -8.94 4.04
C ALA A 48 -0.54 -7.57 4.68
N ASN A 49 0.06 -7.33 5.85
CA ASN A 49 0.10 -5.99 6.42
C ASN A 49 1.32 -5.27 5.84
N VAL A 50 1.08 -4.17 5.13
CA VAL A 50 2.12 -3.34 4.53
C VAL A 50 2.22 -2.06 5.32
N THR A 51 3.41 -1.75 5.81
CA THR A 51 3.68 -0.55 6.60
C THR A 51 4.68 0.34 5.88
N PHE A 52 4.41 1.63 5.90
CA PHE A 52 5.21 2.68 5.25
C PHE A 52 5.71 3.67 6.31
N GLU A 53 7.00 3.95 6.30
CA GLU A 53 7.54 5.09 7.05
C GLU A 53 6.99 6.43 6.50
N PRO A 54 7.01 7.51 7.27
CA PRO A 54 6.62 8.83 6.76
C PRO A 54 7.32 9.17 5.45
N GLY A 55 6.57 9.59 4.46
CA GLY A 55 7.08 9.90 3.12
C GLY A 55 7.29 8.72 2.18
N CYS A 56 7.22 7.49 2.68
CA CYS A 56 7.38 6.30 1.85
C CYS A 56 6.15 6.06 0.97
N ARG A 57 6.38 5.76 -0.30
CA ARG A 57 5.35 5.43 -1.29
C ARG A 57 5.87 4.44 -2.30
N ASN A 58 4.98 3.62 -2.87
CA ASN A 58 5.35 2.76 -3.98
C ASN A 58 5.27 3.51 -5.33
N ASN A 59 5.88 2.92 -6.34
CA ASN A 59 5.76 3.40 -7.71
C ASN A 59 4.33 3.24 -8.21
N TRP A 60 3.99 3.97 -9.26
CA TRP A 60 2.82 3.66 -10.07
C TRP A 60 2.89 2.21 -10.51
N HIS A 61 1.77 1.49 -10.44
CA HIS A 61 1.72 0.09 -10.82
C HIS A 61 0.29 -0.34 -11.21
N ILE A 62 0.22 -1.51 -11.83
CA ILE A 62 -1.03 -2.07 -12.35
C ILE A 62 -1.09 -3.55 -11.94
N HIS A 63 -2.24 -3.98 -11.44
CA HIS A 63 -2.55 -5.39 -11.24
C HIS A 63 -3.34 -5.88 -12.46
N HIS A 64 -2.68 -6.67 -13.33
CA HIS A 64 -3.31 -7.23 -14.50
C HIS A 64 -4.05 -8.53 -14.17
N ALA A 65 -5.18 -8.77 -14.82
CA ALA A 65 -5.90 -10.03 -14.77
C ALA A 65 -6.79 -10.19 -16.00
N ALA A 66 -6.90 -11.42 -16.52
CA ALA A 66 -7.85 -11.74 -17.59
C ALA A 66 -9.29 -11.80 -17.08
N GLU A 67 -9.46 -12.27 -15.83
CA GLU A 67 -10.75 -12.33 -15.13
C GLU A 67 -10.51 -12.14 -13.64
N GLY A 68 -11.40 -11.48 -12.90
CA GLY A 68 -11.22 -11.18 -11.49
C GLY A 68 -10.02 -10.31 -11.24
N GLY A 69 -9.30 -10.55 -10.15
CA GLY A 69 -8.07 -9.81 -9.83
C GLY A 69 -8.31 -8.44 -9.22
N GLY A 70 -7.24 -7.66 -9.17
CA GLY A 70 -7.21 -6.39 -8.47
C GLY A 70 -6.72 -6.54 -7.02
N GLN A 71 -6.86 -5.48 -6.24
CA GLN A 71 -6.40 -5.45 -4.87
C GLN A 71 -7.39 -4.68 -4.00
N ILE A 72 -7.50 -5.07 -2.75
CA ILE A 72 -8.26 -4.31 -1.75
C ILE A 72 -7.29 -3.85 -0.66
N LEU A 73 -7.35 -2.56 -0.31
CA LEU A 73 -6.62 -1.98 0.80
C LEU A 73 -7.58 -1.74 1.95
N ILE A 74 -7.19 -2.20 3.14
CA ILE A 74 -7.92 -1.96 4.39
C ILE A 74 -6.98 -1.23 5.33
N CYS A 75 -7.20 0.07 5.55
CA CYS A 75 -6.31 0.91 6.34
C CYS A 75 -6.50 0.67 7.83
N THR A 76 -5.39 0.45 8.54
CA THR A 76 -5.39 -0.01 9.94
C THR A 76 -4.76 0.97 10.91
N ALA A 77 -3.74 1.73 10.50
CA ALA A 77 -3.04 2.68 11.37
C ALA A 77 -2.41 3.84 10.60
N GLY A 78 -2.32 5.00 11.23
CA GLY A 78 -1.71 6.19 10.64
C GLY A 78 -2.50 6.78 9.49
N GLU A 79 -1.84 7.56 8.63
CA GLU A 79 -2.47 8.22 7.49
C GLU A 79 -1.64 8.06 6.21
N GLY A 80 -2.33 7.84 5.10
CA GLY A 80 -1.70 7.65 3.80
C GLY A 80 -2.47 8.30 2.65
N TRP A 81 -1.97 8.03 1.46
CA TRP A 81 -2.54 8.44 0.19
C TRP A 81 -2.79 7.25 -0.73
N TYR A 82 -3.83 7.37 -1.54
CA TYR A 82 -4.10 6.55 -2.72
C TYR A 82 -4.42 7.45 -3.89
N GLN A 83 -3.93 7.11 -5.08
CA GLN A 83 -4.26 7.86 -6.29
C GLN A 83 -4.30 6.93 -7.51
N GLU A 84 -5.36 7.05 -8.31
CA GLU A 84 -5.44 6.48 -9.65
C GLU A 84 -4.93 7.49 -10.68
N ALA A 85 -4.33 7.00 -11.75
CA ALA A 85 -3.89 7.82 -12.86
C ALA A 85 -5.07 8.63 -13.44
N GLY A 86 -4.86 9.93 -13.60
CA GLY A 86 -5.89 10.85 -14.11
C GLY A 86 -6.92 11.31 -13.09
N LYS A 87 -6.81 10.87 -11.83
CA LYS A 87 -7.70 11.30 -10.74
C LYS A 87 -6.94 12.02 -9.63
N GLY A 88 -7.66 12.75 -8.81
CA GLY A 88 -7.09 13.37 -7.60
C GLY A 88 -6.73 12.34 -6.52
N PRO A 89 -5.82 12.70 -5.60
CA PRO A 89 -5.43 11.85 -4.48
C PRO A 89 -6.60 11.68 -3.50
N VAL A 90 -6.63 10.52 -2.86
CA VAL A 90 -7.58 10.17 -1.79
C VAL A 90 -6.80 10.01 -0.49
N SER A 91 -7.18 10.74 0.54
CA SER A 91 -6.61 10.60 1.87
C SER A 91 -7.13 9.32 2.54
N LEU A 92 -6.20 8.53 3.08
CA LEU A 92 -6.50 7.26 3.75
C LEU A 92 -6.27 7.40 5.25
N THR A 93 -7.25 6.90 6.00
CA THR A 93 -7.20 6.83 7.47
C THR A 93 -7.66 5.44 7.93
N PRO A 94 -7.43 5.06 9.19
CA PRO A 94 -7.94 3.79 9.71
C PRO A 94 -9.46 3.65 9.47
N GLY A 95 -9.84 2.50 8.91
CA GLY A 95 -11.21 2.23 8.48
C GLY A 95 -11.49 2.55 7.01
N SER A 96 -10.59 3.24 6.30
CA SER A 96 -10.72 3.40 4.84
C SER A 96 -10.56 2.04 4.16
N VAL A 97 -11.43 1.77 3.19
CA VAL A 97 -11.36 0.58 2.32
C VAL A 97 -11.35 1.04 0.88
N ILE A 98 -10.31 0.64 0.15
CA ILE A 98 -10.15 0.95 -1.27
C ILE A 98 -10.23 -0.34 -2.06
N VAL A 99 -11.16 -0.41 -2.99
CA VAL A 99 -11.24 -1.49 -3.99
C VAL A 99 -10.56 -1.00 -5.25
N ILE A 100 -9.43 -1.63 -5.60
CA ILE A 100 -8.65 -1.30 -6.79
C ILE A 100 -8.97 -2.36 -7.84
N PRO A 101 -9.73 -2.01 -8.90
CA PRO A 101 -10.01 -2.94 -9.98
C PRO A 101 -8.72 -3.38 -10.70
N PRO A 102 -8.72 -4.55 -11.36
CA PRO A 102 -7.61 -4.90 -12.25
C PRO A 102 -7.48 -3.85 -13.38
N GLU A 103 -6.30 -3.74 -13.95
CA GLU A 103 -5.94 -2.83 -15.05
C GLU A 103 -5.90 -1.34 -14.68
N VAL A 104 -6.10 -0.99 -13.40
CA VAL A 104 -6.05 0.41 -12.95
C VAL A 104 -4.64 0.78 -12.51
N LYS A 105 -4.05 1.77 -13.19
CA LYS A 105 -2.75 2.33 -12.79
C LYS A 105 -2.93 3.22 -11.56
N HIS A 106 -2.22 2.91 -10.49
CA HIS A 106 -2.36 3.59 -9.19
C HIS A 106 -1.06 3.53 -8.39
N TRP A 107 -1.04 4.28 -7.31
CA TRP A 107 -0.03 4.18 -6.26
C TRP A 107 -0.68 4.41 -4.89
N HIS A 108 0.00 4.00 -3.84
CA HIS A 108 -0.34 4.30 -2.45
C HIS A 108 0.91 4.39 -1.58
N GLY A 109 0.76 5.01 -0.41
CA GLY A 109 1.86 5.19 0.52
C GLY A 109 1.48 6.06 1.70
N ALA A 110 2.45 6.33 2.57
CA ALA A 110 2.29 7.18 3.73
C ALA A 110 2.15 8.66 3.34
N LYS A 111 1.55 9.46 4.22
CA LYS A 111 1.72 10.92 4.18
C LYS A 111 3.15 11.30 4.59
N ALA A 112 3.58 12.48 4.20
CA ALA A 112 4.93 12.95 4.44
C ALA A 112 5.29 13.01 5.94
N ASP A 113 4.29 13.18 6.79
CA ASP A 113 4.40 13.38 8.24
C ASP A 113 3.64 12.32 9.06
N SER A 114 3.38 11.15 8.49
CA SER A 114 2.73 10.06 9.21
C SER A 114 3.23 8.70 8.77
N TRP A 115 3.45 7.81 9.71
CA TRP A 115 3.46 6.37 9.47
C TRP A 115 2.10 5.94 8.95
N PHE A 116 2.07 4.90 8.15
CA PHE A 116 0.85 4.38 7.56
C PHE A 116 0.92 2.86 7.42
N SER A 117 -0.19 2.19 7.71
CA SER A 117 -0.31 0.75 7.52
C SER A 117 -1.67 0.39 6.95
N HIS A 118 -1.66 -0.56 6.02
CA HIS A 118 -2.88 -1.17 5.48
C HIS A 118 -2.69 -2.67 5.28
N ILE A 119 -3.79 -3.41 5.34
CA ILE A 119 -3.84 -4.77 4.80
C ILE A 119 -3.97 -4.65 3.30
N ALA A 120 -3.10 -5.34 2.56
CA ALA A 120 -3.23 -5.59 1.15
C ALA A 120 -3.84 -6.98 0.94
N LEU A 121 -4.99 -7.03 0.29
CA LEU A 121 -5.66 -8.25 -0.08
C LEU A 121 -5.57 -8.40 -1.59
N GLU A 122 -4.83 -9.43 -2.05
CA GLU A 122 -4.78 -9.77 -3.47
C GLU A 122 -6.06 -10.52 -3.85
N VAL A 123 -6.87 -9.91 -4.71
CA VAL A 123 -8.10 -10.54 -5.18
C VAL A 123 -7.75 -11.65 -6.18
N PRO A 124 -8.21 -12.88 -5.96
CA PRO A 124 -7.94 -13.98 -6.89
C PRO A 124 -8.45 -13.68 -8.29
N GLY A 125 -7.68 -14.08 -9.29
CA GLY A 125 -8.00 -13.87 -10.69
C GLY A 125 -7.31 -14.85 -11.60
N LYS A 126 -7.62 -14.77 -12.89
CA LYS A 126 -7.02 -15.59 -13.94
C LYS A 126 -5.94 -14.80 -14.65
N ASP A 127 -4.78 -15.44 -14.88
CA ASP A 127 -3.63 -14.86 -15.57
C ASP A 127 -3.20 -13.52 -14.94
N THR A 128 -3.05 -13.53 -13.61
CA THR A 128 -2.69 -12.33 -12.84
C THR A 128 -1.19 -12.03 -12.97
N SER A 129 -0.86 -10.74 -13.05
CA SER A 129 0.51 -10.25 -13.01
C SER A 129 0.54 -8.82 -12.50
N ASN A 130 1.70 -8.39 -12.00
CA ASN A 130 1.90 -7.01 -11.57
C ASN A 130 2.88 -6.32 -12.53
N GLU A 131 2.53 -5.09 -12.93
CA GLU A 131 3.39 -4.23 -13.72
C GLU A 131 3.83 -3.03 -12.87
N TRP A 132 5.13 -2.91 -12.65
CA TRP A 132 5.72 -1.75 -12.00
C TRP A 132 6.06 -0.69 -13.03
N CYS A 133 5.57 0.52 -12.78
CA CYS A 133 5.74 1.68 -13.64
C CYS A 133 6.71 2.68 -13.00
N GLU A 134 6.63 3.94 -13.40
CA GLU A 134 7.49 5.01 -12.93
C GLU A 134 7.28 5.34 -11.44
N PRO A 135 8.31 5.88 -10.76
CA PRO A 135 8.15 6.46 -9.43
C PRO A 135 7.13 7.60 -9.43
N VAL A 136 6.48 7.80 -8.29
CA VAL A 136 5.67 9.02 -8.07
C VAL A 136 6.59 10.22 -7.99
N ASP A 137 6.34 11.22 -8.81
CA ASP A 137 7.14 12.44 -8.88
C ASP A 137 7.23 13.15 -7.52
N ASP A 138 8.43 13.52 -7.11
CA ASP A 138 8.67 14.14 -5.80
C ASP A 138 7.93 15.47 -5.64
N ALA A 139 7.87 16.29 -6.70
CA ALA A 139 7.17 17.57 -6.65
C ALA A 139 5.65 17.37 -6.55
N ALA A 140 5.11 16.41 -7.29
CA ALA A 140 3.69 16.06 -7.21
C ALA A 140 3.33 15.50 -5.83
N TYR A 141 4.17 14.63 -5.25
CA TYR A 141 3.97 14.12 -3.90
C TYR A 141 4.07 15.22 -2.84
N ALA A 142 5.06 16.10 -2.94
CA ALA A 142 5.24 17.21 -1.99
C ALA A 142 4.08 18.22 -2.02
N ALA A 143 3.29 18.26 -3.09
CA ALA A 143 2.11 19.11 -3.20
C ALA A 143 0.86 18.51 -2.50
N LEU A 144 0.95 17.28 -1.98
CA LEU A 144 -0.13 16.65 -1.21
C LEU A 144 -0.08 17.07 0.25
N ASP A 145 -1.20 17.40 0.84
CA ASP A 145 -1.32 17.80 2.24
C ASP A 145 -1.78 16.65 3.16
#